data_82a9e8920050bfb05f727bede9b88180
#
_entry.id   82a9e8920050bfb05f727bede9b88180
#
_cell.length_a   1.000
_cell.length_b   1.000
_cell.length_c   1.000
_cell.angle_alpha   90.00
_cell.angle_beta   90.00
_cell.angle_gamma   90.00
#
_symmetry.space_group_name_H-M   'P 1'
#
loop_
_entity.id
_entity.type
_entity.pdbx_description
1 polymer ?
#
loop_
_entity_poly.entity_id
_entity_poly.type
_entity_poly.pdbx_seq_one_letter_code
_entity_poly.pdbx_strand_id
1 'polypeptide(L)'
;MEALSRRFNSQDYYQVLWPLLLISLLILLVGVGFRSPWPADEPRFVEVAREMVSSGQWLFPTRGGEYYPDKPPVFMWAIALFYQLTGSLKLAFLLPNALCGLLTVFLVYDLGARLWNVRVGRNAALLLLIVPQFLMQAKNAQIDAMVMCWITVGCYGLIRHFMLGPHWRWYFVGWAFMGLGVTTKGVGFLPLLMLIPIGIYAVKDKSRFQGRLTWLCLAGPLAMLAVIACWLVPMVLTVQTHGTPELVAYQNNILFKQTGERYVNAWHHIKPWYFFVLSVIPWMWFPISLLVVAYWKQWVQKVKADPTIAILLIWVALVVLFFSISPGKRNVYILPALPMLALAASAVLTGVAPKVWFEKLVSGLLWFLGGVVLLAGVLALIHHPALVKALADYTDDLTGIGYLFILLGLLWFLLLWLARKQFALVKMGIVSALGWVLISTWGYSMLDEMRTPRSLMLHTAEVIGEDAELGLVNFKEQFILFSPMSVTHFSYLASVEEQERNAWQWMQENKQRYLLVPSGAELSCFDIKGGKSMGMAHRDEWILLSATELKSQCEKPKREYRYFTDHPGRWLKE
;
A
#
# COMPACT_ATOMS: atom_id res chain seq x y z
N MET A 1 -6.96 18.66 -39.62
CA MET A 1 -6.83 17.19 -39.75
C MET A 1 -5.39 16.71 -39.94
N GLU A 2 -4.46 17.51 -40.44
CA GLU A 2 -3.05 17.10 -40.62
C GLU A 2 -2.19 17.06 -39.35
N ALA A 3 -2.58 17.70 -38.27
CA ALA A 3 -1.78 17.73 -37.03
C ALA A 3 -1.90 16.45 -36.17
N LEU A 4 -2.89 15.59 -36.41
CA LEU A 4 -3.11 14.34 -35.68
C LEU A 4 -2.52 13.10 -36.35
N SER A 5 -2.04 13.24 -37.58
CA SER A 5 -1.41 12.16 -38.37
C SER A 5 0.12 12.12 -38.21
N ARG A 6 0.74 12.77 -37.23
CA ARG A 6 2.13 12.47 -36.91
C ARG A 6 2.21 10.99 -36.59
N ARG A 7 2.64 10.23 -37.60
CA ARG A 7 2.79 8.78 -37.55
C ARG A 7 3.44 8.42 -36.22
N PHE A 8 2.69 7.70 -35.39
CA PHE A 8 3.22 7.02 -34.22
C PHE A 8 4.38 6.14 -34.72
N ASN A 9 5.62 6.62 -34.53
CA ASN A 9 6.78 5.87 -34.95
C ASN A 9 6.93 4.69 -33.98
N SER A 10 6.52 3.52 -34.42
CA SER A 10 6.57 2.30 -33.61
C SER A 10 7.98 1.96 -33.16
N GLN A 11 9.00 2.29 -33.94
CA GLN A 11 10.39 2.04 -33.60
C GLN A 11 10.85 2.90 -32.41
N ASP A 12 10.59 4.21 -32.44
CA ASP A 12 10.91 5.11 -31.31
C ASP A 12 10.16 4.73 -30.05
N TYR A 13 8.91 4.27 -30.21
CA TYR A 13 8.09 3.83 -29.10
C TYR A 13 8.73 2.65 -28.35
N TYR A 14 9.11 1.58 -29.06
CA TYR A 14 9.68 0.39 -28.43
C TYR A 14 11.12 0.59 -27.96
N GLN A 15 11.91 1.42 -28.63
CA GLN A 15 13.25 1.78 -28.17
C GLN A 15 13.25 2.50 -26.82
N VAL A 16 12.19 3.25 -26.50
CA VAL A 16 12.03 3.91 -25.19
C VAL A 16 11.33 3.00 -24.19
N LEU A 17 10.32 2.22 -24.63
CA LEU A 17 9.52 1.37 -23.76
C LEU A 17 10.35 0.34 -23.00
N TRP A 18 11.17 -0.44 -23.72
CA TRP A 18 11.88 -1.55 -23.09
C TRP A 18 12.90 -1.12 -22.02
N PRO A 19 13.77 -0.13 -22.24
CA PRO A 19 14.63 0.39 -21.18
C PRO A 19 13.85 0.97 -20.00
N LEU A 20 12.74 1.68 -20.27
CA LEU A 20 11.88 2.22 -19.22
C LEU A 20 11.28 1.11 -18.35
N LEU A 21 10.73 0.06 -18.98
CA LEU A 21 10.17 -1.07 -18.26
C LEU A 21 11.23 -1.84 -17.46
N LEU A 22 12.43 -2.03 -18.03
CA LEU A 22 13.53 -2.68 -17.34
C LEU A 22 13.96 -1.90 -16.09
N ILE A 23 14.15 -0.58 -16.22
CA ILE A 23 14.50 0.29 -15.08
C ILE A 23 13.39 0.25 -14.03
N SER A 24 12.13 0.34 -14.47
CA SER A 24 10.98 0.29 -13.58
C SER A 24 10.89 -1.06 -12.84
N LEU A 25 11.09 -2.16 -13.56
CA LEU A 25 11.11 -3.51 -13.02
C LEU A 25 12.20 -3.65 -11.95
N LEU A 26 13.42 -3.22 -12.25
CA LEU A 26 14.55 -3.26 -11.32
C LEU A 26 14.23 -2.45 -10.04
N ILE A 27 13.74 -1.21 -10.18
CA ILE A 27 13.43 -0.36 -9.02
C ILE A 27 12.29 -0.95 -8.18
N LEU A 28 11.25 -1.48 -8.81
CA LEU A 28 10.05 -1.98 -8.12
C LEU A 28 10.25 -3.36 -7.50
N LEU A 29 11.00 -4.26 -8.15
CA LEU A 29 11.24 -5.61 -7.65
C LEU A 29 12.42 -5.73 -6.69
N VAL A 30 13.37 -4.79 -6.72
CA VAL A 30 14.49 -4.84 -5.77
C VAL A 30 13.95 -4.83 -4.33
N GLY A 31 14.42 -5.77 -3.51
CA GLY A 31 13.97 -5.96 -2.12
C GLY A 31 12.76 -6.88 -1.93
N VAL A 32 12.17 -7.41 -3.00
CA VAL A 32 11.19 -8.50 -2.89
C VAL A 32 11.92 -9.75 -2.36
N GLY A 33 11.40 -10.32 -1.26
CA GLY A 33 12.04 -11.45 -0.57
C GLY A 33 13.08 -11.08 0.49
N PHE A 34 13.49 -9.81 0.61
CA PHE A 34 14.52 -9.38 1.58
C PHE A 34 13.98 -9.02 2.96
N ARG A 35 12.69 -8.93 3.13
CA ARG A 35 12.05 -8.63 4.41
C ARG A 35 10.78 -9.43 4.62
N SER A 36 10.34 -9.47 5.85
CA SER A 36 9.05 -9.99 6.27
C SER A 36 7.95 -8.90 6.20
N PRO A 37 6.67 -9.25 6.38
CA PRO A 37 5.59 -8.26 6.46
C PRO A 37 5.74 -7.36 7.70
N TRP A 38 5.72 -6.03 7.50
CA TRP A 38 5.88 -5.06 8.58
C TRP A 38 4.55 -4.44 9.03
N PRO A 39 4.34 -4.23 10.34
CA PRO A 39 3.19 -3.46 10.84
C PRO A 39 3.12 -2.06 10.20
N ALA A 40 1.91 -1.45 10.10
CA ALA A 40 0.65 -1.92 10.72
C ALA A 40 -0.24 -2.76 9.80
N ASP A 41 -0.19 -2.60 8.48
CA ASP A 41 -1.22 -3.17 7.59
C ASP A 41 -0.78 -4.50 6.93
N GLU A 42 0.53 -4.68 6.65
CA GLU A 42 1.03 -5.83 5.87
C GLU A 42 0.78 -7.18 6.55
N PRO A 43 1.11 -7.38 7.85
CA PRO A 43 0.90 -8.68 8.50
C PRO A 43 -0.56 -9.15 8.43
N ARG A 44 -1.51 -8.20 8.48
CA ARG A 44 -2.94 -8.48 8.39
C ARG A 44 -3.33 -9.09 7.06
N PHE A 45 -2.92 -8.47 5.96
CA PHE A 45 -3.25 -8.97 4.62
C PHE A 45 -2.53 -10.28 4.32
N VAL A 46 -1.30 -10.41 4.82
CA VAL A 46 -0.47 -11.61 4.63
C VAL A 46 -1.01 -12.79 5.43
N GLU A 47 -1.43 -12.58 6.69
CA GLU A 47 -2.04 -13.64 7.50
C GLU A 47 -3.34 -14.14 6.85
N VAL A 48 -4.21 -13.23 6.42
CA VAL A 48 -5.44 -13.62 5.70
C VAL A 48 -5.12 -14.43 4.44
N ALA A 49 -4.12 -14.00 3.65
CA ALA A 49 -3.73 -14.71 2.44
C ALA A 49 -3.12 -16.09 2.73
N ARG A 50 -2.31 -16.21 3.80
CA ARG A 50 -1.76 -17.47 4.28
C ARG A 50 -2.88 -18.44 4.67
N GLU A 51 -3.86 -17.96 5.43
CA GLU A 51 -5.01 -18.78 5.83
C GLU A 51 -5.87 -19.21 4.64
N MET A 52 -6.08 -18.35 3.64
CA MET A 52 -6.76 -18.73 2.41
C MET A 52 -6.11 -19.93 1.73
N VAL A 53 -4.78 -19.97 1.69
CA VAL A 53 -4.03 -21.08 1.10
C VAL A 53 -4.10 -22.34 1.97
N SER A 54 -3.92 -22.20 3.29
CA SER A 54 -3.89 -23.35 4.21
C SER A 54 -5.27 -23.98 4.44
N SER A 55 -6.34 -23.19 4.49
CA SER A 55 -7.71 -23.65 4.74
C SER A 55 -8.50 -23.95 3.46
N GLY A 56 -8.08 -23.43 2.29
CA GLY A 56 -8.85 -23.46 1.06
C GLY A 56 -10.08 -22.53 1.06
N GLN A 57 -10.27 -21.68 2.08
CA GLN A 57 -11.41 -20.78 2.21
C GLN A 57 -11.09 -19.42 1.56
N TRP A 58 -11.53 -19.25 0.31
CA TRP A 58 -11.26 -18.03 -0.47
C TRP A 58 -12.41 -17.03 -0.47
N LEU A 59 -13.62 -17.48 -0.15
CA LEU A 59 -14.82 -16.65 -0.25
C LEU A 59 -15.00 -15.73 0.95
N PHE A 60 -14.75 -16.25 2.15
CA PHE A 60 -14.86 -15.54 3.42
C PHE A 60 -13.47 -15.44 4.07
N PRO A 61 -12.76 -14.33 3.87
CA PRO A 61 -11.46 -14.13 4.52
C PRO A 61 -11.51 -14.32 6.03
N THR A 62 -10.51 -15.01 6.57
CA THR A 62 -10.29 -15.16 8.02
C THR A 62 -8.93 -14.58 8.42
N ARG A 63 -8.80 -14.22 9.67
CA ARG A 63 -7.58 -13.70 10.29
C ARG A 63 -7.41 -14.34 11.67
N GLY A 64 -6.47 -15.25 11.79
CA GLY A 64 -6.32 -16.09 12.98
C GLY A 64 -7.53 -17.02 13.19
N GLY A 65 -8.21 -17.46 12.12
CA GLY A 65 -9.42 -18.26 12.18
C GLY A 65 -10.71 -17.47 12.37
N GLU A 66 -10.66 -16.17 12.72
CA GLU A 66 -11.83 -15.30 12.86
C GLU A 66 -12.15 -14.59 11.55
N TYR A 67 -13.44 -14.48 11.16
CA TYR A 67 -13.83 -13.77 9.93
C TYR A 67 -13.32 -12.33 9.89
N TYR A 68 -12.75 -11.94 8.74
CA TYR A 68 -12.19 -10.62 8.49
C TYR A 68 -13.08 -9.78 7.56
N PRO A 69 -14.03 -8.97 8.07
CA PRO A 69 -14.99 -8.25 7.26
C PRO A 69 -14.55 -6.83 6.85
N ASP A 70 -13.30 -6.43 7.14
CA ASP A 70 -12.87 -5.03 6.97
C ASP A 70 -12.62 -4.65 5.51
N LYS A 71 -12.29 -5.62 4.66
CA LYS A 71 -11.96 -5.40 3.24
C LYS A 71 -12.44 -6.55 2.36
N PRO A 72 -12.90 -6.24 1.13
CA PRO A 72 -13.14 -7.26 0.11
C PRO A 72 -11.84 -8.00 -0.27
N PRO A 73 -11.91 -9.23 -0.83
CA PRO A 73 -10.80 -10.18 -0.81
C PRO A 73 -9.73 -10.02 -1.90
N VAL A 74 -9.94 -9.22 -2.95
CA VAL A 74 -9.11 -9.22 -4.18
C VAL A 74 -7.63 -9.03 -3.90
N PHE A 75 -7.25 -8.17 -2.94
CA PHE A 75 -5.84 -7.97 -2.61
C PHE A 75 -5.24 -9.21 -1.94
N MET A 76 -5.97 -9.82 -1.01
CA MET A 76 -5.54 -11.06 -0.34
C MET A 76 -5.48 -12.24 -1.31
N TRP A 77 -6.45 -12.32 -2.25
CA TRP A 77 -6.41 -13.32 -3.35
C TRP A 77 -5.13 -13.20 -4.18
N ALA A 78 -4.71 -11.96 -4.50
CA ALA A 78 -3.48 -11.77 -5.25
C ALA A 78 -2.25 -12.25 -4.48
N ILE A 79 -2.15 -11.95 -3.18
CA ILE A 79 -1.05 -12.45 -2.33
C ILE A 79 -1.11 -13.99 -2.24
N ALA A 80 -2.29 -14.56 -1.97
CA ALA A 80 -2.48 -16.01 -1.87
C ALA A 80 -2.12 -16.74 -3.17
N LEU A 81 -2.51 -16.17 -4.34
CA LEU A 81 -2.14 -16.71 -5.65
C LEU A 81 -0.61 -16.75 -5.83
N PHE A 82 0.08 -15.63 -5.53
CA PHE A 82 1.55 -15.60 -5.63
C PHE A 82 2.20 -16.52 -4.60
N TYR A 83 1.61 -16.71 -3.42
CA TYR A 83 2.11 -17.67 -2.43
C TYR A 83 2.00 -19.10 -2.95
N GLN A 84 0.88 -19.48 -3.55
CA GLN A 84 0.75 -20.80 -4.21
C GLN A 84 1.73 -21.00 -5.38
N LEU A 85 1.98 -19.93 -6.16
CA LEU A 85 2.87 -20.03 -7.33
C LEU A 85 4.36 -20.08 -6.96
N THR A 86 4.76 -19.37 -5.90
CA THR A 86 6.18 -19.22 -5.53
C THR A 86 6.62 -20.16 -4.41
N GLY A 87 5.67 -20.69 -3.63
CA GLY A 87 5.95 -21.41 -2.38
C GLY A 87 6.55 -20.55 -1.28
N SER A 88 6.73 -19.25 -1.49
CA SER A 88 7.37 -18.34 -0.54
C SER A 88 6.50 -17.14 -0.21
N LEU A 89 6.11 -17.01 1.06
CA LEU A 89 5.31 -15.90 1.54
C LEU A 89 6.09 -14.57 1.47
N LYS A 90 7.42 -14.60 1.68
CA LYS A 90 8.31 -13.43 1.55
C LYS A 90 8.37 -12.85 0.14
N LEU A 91 8.24 -13.68 -0.88
CA LEU A 91 8.13 -13.22 -2.27
C LEU A 91 6.71 -12.74 -2.56
N ALA A 92 5.72 -13.52 -2.17
CA ALA A 92 4.33 -13.37 -2.55
C ALA A 92 3.71 -12.05 -2.12
N PHE A 93 4.00 -11.54 -0.91
CA PHE A 93 3.26 -10.42 -0.37
C PHE A 93 3.58 -9.06 -1.02
N LEU A 94 4.77 -8.88 -1.61
CA LEU A 94 5.16 -7.64 -2.29
C LEU A 94 4.90 -7.68 -3.80
N LEU A 95 4.89 -8.86 -4.43
CA LEU A 95 4.75 -9.02 -5.88
C LEU A 95 3.50 -8.36 -6.46
N PRO A 96 2.28 -8.48 -5.87
CA PRO A 96 1.08 -7.86 -6.42
C PRO A 96 1.24 -6.35 -6.64
N ASN A 97 1.76 -5.64 -5.64
CA ASN A 97 1.92 -4.19 -5.70
C ASN A 97 3.08 -3.75 -6.59
N ALA A 98 4.18 -4.48 -6.61
CA ALA A 98 5.28 -4.23 -7.54
C ALA A 98 4.83 -4.34 -9.01
N LEU A 99 4.05 -5.38 -9.34
CA LEU A 99 3.49 -5.58 -10.68
C LEU A 99 2.40 -4.55 -11.02
N CYS A 100 1.54 -4.18 -10.07
CA CYS A 100 0.58 -3.08 -10.22
C CYS A 100 1.31 -1.75 -10.48
N GLY A 101 2.41 -1.48 -9.78
CA GLY A 101 3.27 -0.33 -10.02
C GLY A 101 3.85 -0.33 -11.43
N LEU A 102 4.39 -1.47 -11.89
CA LEU A 102 4.95 -1.64 -13.24
C LEU A 102 3.88 -1.42 -14.33
N LEU A 103 2.70 -2.01 -14.15
CA LEU A 103 1.57 -1.81 -15.06
C LEU A 103 1.14 -0.34 -15.09
N THR A 104 1.10 0.33 -13.96
CA THR A 104 0.77 1.76 -13.87
C THR A 104 1.78 2.61 -14.65
N VAL A 105 3.08 2.35 -14.50
CA VAL A 105 4.15 3.03 -15.27
C VAL A 105 3.99 2.80 -16.78
N PHE A 106 3.72 1.56 -17.19
CA PHE A 106 3.44 1.23 -18.59
C PHE A 106 2.23 2.00 -19.14
N LEU A 107 1.11 2.01 -18.43
CA LEU A 107 -0.12 2.70 -18.84
C LEU A 107 0.09 4.22 -18.96
N VAL A 108 0.81 4.81 -18.01
CA VAL A 108 1.17 6.24 -18.04
C VAL A 108 2.05 6.55 -19.24
N TYR A 109 3.07 5.72 -19.52
CA TYR A 109 3.91 5.86 -20.70
C TYR A 109 3.10 5.78 -21.99
N ASP A 110 2.32 4.71 -22.17
CA ASP A 110 1.56 4.45 -23.39
C ASP A 110 0.51 5.56 -23.63
N LEU A 111 -0.19 5.97 -22.58
CA LEU A 111 -1.19 7.03 -22.68
C LEU A 111 -0.56 8.37 -23.05
N GLY A 112 0.55 8.74 -22.42
CA GLY A 112 1.29 9.96 -22.74
C GLY A 112 1.86 9.96 -24.15
N ALA A 113 2.39 8.82 -24.61
CA ALA A 113 2.91 8.65 -25.97
C ALA A 113 1.80 8.80 -27.03
N ARG A 114 0.60 8.32 -26.74
CA ARG A 114 -0.56 8.39 -27.68
C ARG A 114 -1.27 9.73 -27.67
N LEU A 115 -1.40 10.35 -26.49
CA LEU A 115 -2.05 11.66 -26.36
C LEU A 115 -1.20 12.78 -26.96
N TRP A 116 0.11 12.69 -26.84
CA TRP A 116 1.04 13.72 -27.29
C TRP A 116 2.21 13.15 -28.10
N ASN A 117 3.19 12.55 -27.46
CA ASN A 117 4.35 11.90 -28.08
C ASN A 117 5.14 11.05 -27.07
N VAL A 118 6.07 10.25 -27.59
CA VAL A 118 6.93 9.33 -26.82
C VAL A 118 7.72 10.06 -25.71
N ARG A 119 8.17 11.30 -25.94
CA ARG A 119 8.90 12.08 -24.92
C ARG A 119 8.02 12.43 -23.73
N VAL A 120 6.76 12.82 -23.97
CA VAL A 120 5.79 13.10 -22.92
C VAL A 120 5.49 11.84 -22.13
N GLY A 121 5.24 10.71 -22.80
CA GLY A 121 5.00 9.43 -22.14
C GLY A 121 6.18 9.01 -21.25
N ARG A 122 7.40 9.02 -21.80
CA ARG A 122 8.62 8.71 -21.04
C ARG A 122 8.80 9.60 -19.81
N ASN A 123 8.69 10.91 -20.00
CA ASN A 123 8.91 11.86 -18.91
C ASN A 123 7.83 11.72 -17.82
N ALA A 124 6.56 11.41 -18.19
CA ALA A 124 5.49 11.15 -17.22
C ALA A 124 5.78 9.90 -16.39
N ALA A 125 6.19 8.81 -17.02
CA ALA A 125 6.55 7.56 -16.36
C ALA A 125 7.77 7.72 -15.43
N LEU A 126 8.82 8.39 -15.88
CA LEU A 126 10.01 8.69 -15.07
C LEU A 126 9.66 9.63 -13.90
N LEU A 127 8.81 10.64 -14.14
CA LEU A 127 8.35 11.55 -13.10
C LEU A 127 7.56 10.79 -12.03
N LEU A 128 6.69 9.85 -12.42
CA LEU A 128 5.94 9.00 -11.49
C LEU A 128 6.88 8.15 -10.63
N LEU A 129 7.93 7.56 -11.21
CA LEU A 129 8.91 6.73 -10.50
C LEU A 129 9.76 7.48 -9.46
N ILE A 130 9.87 8.81 -9.55
CA ILE A 130 10.61 9.59 -8.56
C ILE A 130 9.72 10.21 -7.48
N VAL A 131 8.38 10.05 -7.58
CA VAL A 131 7.46 10.54 -6.55
C VAL A 131 7.47 9.59 -5.35
N PRO A 132 7.79 10.07 -4.13
CA PRO A 132 7.90 9.23 -2.94
C PRO A 132 6.65 8.39 -2.68
N GLN A 133 5.45 8.98 -2.77
CA GLN A 133 4.21 8.27 -2.48
C GLN A 133 3.99 7.06 -3.41
N PHE A 134 4.31 7.20 -4.70
CA PHE A 134 4.18 6.11 -5.66
C PHE A 134 5.13 4.95 -5.32
N LEU A 135 6.42 5.25 -5.13
CA LEU A 135 7.42 4.22 -4.85
C LEU A 135 7.17 3.52 -3.53
N MET A 136 6.87 4.28 -2.46
CA MET A 136 6.56 3.70 -1.15
C MET A 136 5.38 2.74 -1.24
N GLN A 137 4.32 3.11 -1.94
CA GLN A 137 3.11 2.27 -2.05
C GLN A 137 3.32 1.05 -2.96
N ALA A 138 4.06 1.18 -4.04
CA ALA A 138 4.38 0.07 -4.93
C ALA A 138 5.33 -0.97 -4.30
N LYS A 139 6.08 -0.60 -3.24
CA LYS A 139 7.02 -1.46 -2.51
C LYS A 139 6.51 -1.92 -1.15
N ASN A 140 5.26 -1.64 -0.80
CA ASN A 140 4.60 -2.08 0.42
C ASN A 140 3.38 -2.93 0.07
N ALA A 141 3.06 -3.92 0.92
CA ALA A 141 1.84 -4.73 0.76
C ALA A 141 0.63 -4.00 1.35
N GLN A 142 0.33 -2.83 0.78
CA GLN A 142 -0.88 -2.06 1.08
C GLN A 142 -1.83 -2.06 -0.11
N ILE A 143 -3.11 -2.16 0.18
CA ILE A 143 -4.18 -2.28 -0.80
C ILE A 143 -4.24 -1.11 -1.81
N ASP A 144 -3.66 0.04 -1.44
CA ASP A 144 -3.77 1.31 -2.14
C ASP A 144 -3.04 1.34 -3.50
N ALA A 145 -1.89 0.68 -3.62
CA ALA A 145 -1.16 0.59 -4.88
C ALA A 145 -1.93 -0.22 -5.93
N MET A 146 -2.56 -1.31 -5.52
CA MET A 146 -3.41 -2.11 -6.41
C MET A 146 -4.64 -1.31 -6.86
N VAL A 147 -5.31 -0.62 -5.94
CA VAL A 147 -6.47 0.25 -6.26
C VAL A 147 -6.07 1.39 -7.20
N MET A 148 -4.92 2.03 -6.99
CA MET A 148 -4.39 3.03 -7.92
C MET A 148 -4.22 2.44 -9.34
N CYS A 149 -3.67 1.23 -9.44
CA CYS A 149 -3.51 0.55 -10.73
C CYS A 149 -4.87 0.31 -11.42
N TRP A 150 -5.85 -0.24 -10.71
CA TRP A 150 -7.19 -0.49 -11.27
C TRP A 150 -7.88 0.80 -11.72
N ILE A 151 -7.78 1.86 -10.93
CA ILE A 151 -8.28 3.18 -11.30
C ILE A 151 -7.54 3.73 -12.53
N THR A 152 -6.22 3.53 -12.62
CA THR A 152 -5.43 3.94 -13.80
C THR A 152 -5.87 3.18 -15.06
N VAL A 153 -6.13 1.86 -14.98
CA VAL A 153 -6.70 1.07 -16.09
C VAL A 153 -8.07 1.60 -16.48
N GLY A 154 -8.91 1.94 -15.49
CA GLY A 154 -10.24 2.54 -15.74
C GLY A 154 -10.14 3.87 -16.49
N CYS A 155 -9.32 4.81 -16.02
CA CYS A 155 -9.07 6.09 -16.69
C CYS A 155 -8.47 5.88 -18.09
N TYR A 156 -7.50 4.97 -18.22
CA TYR A 156 -6.91 4.60 -19.50
C TYR A 156 -7.96 4.11 -20.50
N GLY A 157 -8.85 3.21 -20.08
CA GLY A 157 -9.92 2.67 -20.92
C GLY A 157 -10.87 3.75 -21.43
N LEU A 158 -11.30 4.66 -20.54
CA LEU A 158 -12.20 5.77 -20.90
C LEU A 158 -11.52 6.77 -21.84
N ILE A 159 -10.30 7.18 -21.55
CA ILE A 159 -9.54 8.13 -22.39
C ILE A 159 -9.26 7.51 -23.76
N ARG A 160 -8.85 6.25 -23.83
CA ARG A 160 -8.61 5.53 -25.10
C ARG A 160 -9.87 5.47 -25.97
N HIS A 161 -11.03 5.25 -25.36
CA HIS A 161 -12.29 5.13 -26.10
C HIS A 161 -12.82 6.50 -26.53
N PHE A 162 -12.89 7.46 -25.63
CA PHE A 162 -13.59 8.72 -25.88
C PHE A 162 -12.71 9.81 -26.51
N MET A 163 -11.40 9.81 -26.26
CA MET A 163 -10.51 10.88 -26.74
C MET A 163 -9.59 10.45 -27.89
N LEU A 164 -9.21 9.16 -27.98
CA LEU A 164 -8.30 8.65 -29.02
C LEU A 164 -8.99 7.83 -30.11
N GLY A 165 -10.31 7.74 -30.07
CA GLY A 165 -11.14 7.01 -31.01
C GLY A 165 -11.78 5.76 -30.40
N PRO A 166 -12.84 5.22 -30.99
CA PRO A 166 -13.60 4.14 -30.41
C PRO A 166 -12.74 2.88 -30.26
N HIS A 167 -12.42 2.54 -29.01
CA HIS A 167 -11.59 1.39 -28.67
C HIS A 167 -12.31 0.50 -27.65
N TRP A 168 -13.26 -0.32 -28.13
CA TRP A 168 -14.17 -1.11 -27.30
C TRP A 168 -13.43 -2.08 -26.34
N ARG A 169 -12.33 -2.72 -26.80
CA ARG A 169 -11.56 -3.62 -25.92
C ARG A 169 -11.09 -2.91 -24.65
N TRP A 170 -10.45 -1.74 -24.80
CA TRP A 170 -9.99 -0.98 -23.65
C TRP A 170 -11.13 -0.35 -22.85
N TYR A 171 -12.23 -0.03 -23.49
CA TYR A 171 -13.44 0.44 -22.81
C TYR A 171 -13.94 -0.63 -21.82
N PHE A 172 -14.18 -1.86 -22.26
CA PHE A 172 -14.66 -2.94 -21.40
C PHE A 172 -13.63 -3.38 -20.36
N VAL A 173 -12.34 -3.44 -20.72
CA VAL A 173 -11.26 -3.69 -19.76
C VAL A 173 -11.27 -2.62 -18.67
N GLY A 174 -11.39 -1.34 -19.02
CA GLY A 174 -11.47 -0.24 -18.04
C GLY A 174 -12.62 -0.44 -17.05
N TRP A 175 -13.83 -0.77 -17.53
CA TRP A 175 -14.98 -1.02 -16.66
C TRP A 175 -14.83 -2.27 -15.80
N ALA A 176 -14.29 -3.35 -16.34
CA ALA A 176 -14.01 -4.57 -15.59
C ALA A 176 -13.04 -4.31 -14.43
N PHE A 177 -11.98 -3.53 -14.69
CA PHE A 177 -11.00 -3.16 -13.67
C PHE A 177 -11.54 -2.13 -12.66
N MET A 178 -12.52 -1.29 -13.03
CA MET A 178 -13.28 -0.52 -12.04
C MET A 178 -14.02 -1.47 -11.07
N GLY A 179 -14.63 -2.56 -11.59
CA GLY A 179 -15.26 -3.60 -10.77
C GLY A 179 -14.27 -4.27 -9.82
N LEU A 180 -13.07 -4.65 -10.31
CA LEU A 180 -11.98 -5.16 -9.45
C LEU A 180 -11.57 -4.12 -8.40
N GLY A 181 -11.51 -2.85 -8.74
CA GLY A 181 -11.22 -1.78 -7.79
C GLY A 181 -12.27 -1.64 -6.69
N VAL A 182 -13.55 -1.83 -7.02
CA VAL A 182 -14.65 -1.84 -6.03
C VAL A 182 -14.49 -3.05 -5.10
N THR A 183 -14.25 -4.25 -5.64
CA THR A 183 -14.03 -5.47 -4.85
C THR A 183 -12.64 -5.53 -4.20
N THR A 184 -11.78 -4.52 -4.41
CA THR A 184 -10.51 -4.37 -3.67
C THR A 184 -10.66 -3.42 -2.47
N LYS A 185 -11.31 -2.24 -2.65
CA LYS A 185 -11.40 -1.22 -1.59
C LYS A 185 -12.68 -0.37 -1.61
N GLY A 186 -13.63 -0.63 -2.50
CA GLY A 186 -14.87 0.13 -2.64
C GLY A 186 -14.77 1.40 -3.51
N VAL A 187 -13.59 1.94 -3.81
CA VAL A 187 -13.40 3.20 -4.54
C VAL A 187 -13.02 3.03 -6.02
N GLY A 188 -13.13 1.82 -6.56
CA GLY A 188 -12.79 1.51 -7.95
C GLY A 188 -13.58 2.30 -9.00
N PHE A 189 -14.70 2.90 -8.64
CA PHE A 189 -15.57 3.71 -9.51
C PHE A 189 -15.01 5.11 -9.81
N LEU A 190 -13.94 5.57 -9.15
CA LEU A 190 -13.39 6.93 -9.34
C LEU A 190 -13.09 7.32 -10.81
N PRO A 191 -12.74 6.41 -11.72
CA PRO A 191 -12.60 6.76 -13.14
C PRO A 191 -13.89 7.32 -13.76
N LEU A 192 -15.07 7.02 -13.23
CA LEU A 192 -16.35 7.59 -13.72
C LEU A 192 -16.38 9.11 -13.62
N LEU A 193 -15.69 9.68 -12.63
CA LEU A 193 -15.55 11.13 -12.51
C LEU A 193 -14.83 11.75 -13.73
N MET A 194 -14.07 10.95 -14.52
CA MET A 194 -13.44 11.40 -15.76
C MET A 194 -14.45 11.71 -16.87
N LEU A 195 -15.62 11.07 -16.83
CA LEU A 195 -16.69 11.33 -17.79
C LEU A 195 -17.24 12.77 -17.67
N ILE A 196 -17.16 13.39 -16.50
CA ILE A 196 -17.60 14.78 -16.27
C ILE A 196 -16.79 15.76 -17.14
N PRO A 197 -15.46 15.87 -17.00
CA PRO A 197 -14.69 16.79 -17.84
C PRO A 197 -14.69 16.36 -19.32
N ILE A 198 -14.68 15.07 -19.64
CA ILE A 198 -14.81 14.61 -21.04
C ILE A 198 -16.12 15.10 -21.64
N GLY A 199 -17.26 14.95 -20.93
CA GLY A 199 -18.57 15.40 -21.39
C GLY A 199 -18.65 16.92 -21.58
N ILE A 200 -18.13 17.71 -20.62
CA ILE A 200 -18.08 19.18 -20.71
C ILE A 200 -17.32 19.63 -21.97
N TYR A 201 -16.16 19.03 -22.23
CA TYR A 201 -15.36 19.38 -23.41
C TYR A 201 -15.93 18.82 -24.72
N ALA A 202 -16.60 17.68 -24.69
CA ALA A 202 -17.29 17.12 -25.86
C ALA A 202 -18.45 18.00 -26.33
N VAL A 203 -19.17 18.66 -25.40
CA VAL A 203 -20.24 19.62 -25.73
C VAL A 203 -19.65 20.90 -26.35
N LYS A 204 -18.48 21.38 -25.84
CA LYS A 204 -17.82 22.58 -26.35
C LYS A 204 -17.15 22.39 -27.71
N ASP A 205 -16.57 21.24 -27.94
CA ASP A 205 -15.82 20.92 -29.18
C ASP A 205 -15.97 19.44 -29.53
N LYS A 206 -17.00 19.13 -30.33
CA LYS A 206 -17.30 17.76 -30.80
C LYS A 206 -16.16 17.12 -31.60
N SER A 207 -15.28 17.90 -32.23
CA SER A 207 -14.16 17.36 -33.01
C SER A 207 -13.14 16.60 -32.19
N ARG A 208 -13.05 16.88 -30.89
CA ARG A 208 -12.12 16.25 -29.95
C ARG A 208 -12.68 15.00 -29.28
N PHE A 209 -14.00 14.79 -29.37
CA PHE A 209 -14.67 13.59 -28.91
C PHE A 209 -14.74 12.59 -30.07
N GLN A 210 -13.76 11.69 -30.11
CA GLN A 210 -13.65 10.70 -31.18
C GLN A 210 -14.38 9.38 -30.87
N GLY A 211 -14.87 9.22 -29.63
CA GLY A 211 -15.62 8.05 -29.21
C GLY A 211 -17.00 7.95 -29.87
N ARG A 212 -17.53 6.75 -29.90
CA ARG A 212 -18.91 6.51 -30.32
C ARG A 212 -19.81 6.31 -29.11
N LEU A 213 -20.78 7.20 -28.93
CA LEU A 213 -21.88 7.00 -28.00
C LEU A 213 -22.92 6.11 -28.65
N THR A 214 -22.95 4.85 -28.29
CA THR A 214 -23.91 3.86 -28.75
C THR A 214 -24.52 3.15 -27.56
N TRP A 215 -25.57 2.37 -27.76
CA TRP A 215 -26.15 1.53 -26.71
C TRP A 215 -25.12 0.58 -26.07
N LEU A 216 -24.04 0.20 -26.79
CA LEU A 216 -22.93 -0.59 -26.26
C LEU A 216 -22.19 0.11 -25.09
N CYS A 217 -22.29 1.42 -24.97
CA CYS A 217 -21.74 2.12 -23.82
C CYS A 217 -22.41 1.69 -22.51
N LEU A 218 -23.67 1.27 -22.54
CA LEU A 218 -24.39 0.73 -21.39
C LEU A 218 -23.86 -0.65 -20.94
N ALA A 219 -23.21 -1.38 -21.83
CA ALA A 219 -22.58 -2.65 -21.48
C ALA A 219 -21.31 -2.49 -20.63
N GLY A 220 -20.71 -1.29 -20.60
CA GLY A 220 -19.60 -0.98 -19.70
C GLY A 220 -19.97 -1.12 -18.22
N PRO A 221 -20.97 -0.37 -17.70
CA PRO A 221 -21.50 -0.57 -16.35
C PRO A 221 -21.86 -2.03 -16.04
N LEU A 222 -22.44 -2.76 -17.00
CA LEU A 222 -22.75 -4.18 -16.83
C LEU A 222 -21.49 -5.03 -16.66
N ALA A 223 -20.40 -4.74 -17.38
CA ALA A 223 -19.12 -5.41 -17.19
C ALA A 223 -18.54 -5.16 -15.79
N MET A 224 -18.64 -3.94 -15.27
CA MET A 224 -18.25 -3.62 -13.90
C MET A 224 -19.08 -4.41 -12.88
N LEU A 225 -20.40 -4.40 -13.03
CA LEU A 225 -21.32 -5.11 -12.14
C LEU A 225 -21.11 -6.63 -12.21
N ALA A 226 -20.84 -7.19 -13.38
CA ALA A 226 -20.54 -8.61 -13.55
C ALA A 226 -19.27 -9.01 -12.74
N VAL A 227 -18.21 -8.20 -12.79
CA VAL A 227 -17.00 -8.46 -12.02
C VAL A 227 -17.26 -8.37 -10.51
N ILE A 228 -18.03 -7.38 -10.05
CA ILE A 228 -18.44 -7.28 -8.65
C ILE A 228 -19.27 -8.50 -8.25
N ALA A 229 -20.20 -8.93 -9.09
CA ALA A 229 -21.09 -10.07 -8.86
C ALA A 229 -20.32 -11.39 -8.73
N CYS A 230 -19.17 -11.56 -9.39
CA CYS A 230 -18.35 -12.78 -9.28
C CYS A 230 -17.98 -13.14 -7.84
N TRP A 231 -17.83 -12.15 -6.97
CA TRP A 231 -17.59 -12.39 -5.54
C TRP A 231 -18.84 -12.14 -4.70
N LEU A 232 -19.55 -11.04 -4.96
CA LEU A 232 -20.67 -10.60 -4.14
C LEU A 232 -21.83 -11.60 -4.14
N VAL A 233 -22.18 -12.14 -5.31
CA VAL A 233 -23.31 -13.08 -5.44
C VAL A 233 -23.04 -14.40 -4.71
N PRO A 234 -21.91 -15.11 -4.92
CA PRO A 234 -21.59 -16.29 -4.14
C PRO A 234 -21.56 -16.03 -2.63
N MET A 235 -21.01 -14.90 -2.19
CA MET A 235 -20.96 -14.53 -0.78
C MET A 235 -22.38 -14.39 -0.19
N VAL A 236 -23.27 -13.64 -0.86
CA VAL A 236 -24.65 -13.43 -0.40
C VAL A 236 -25.44 -14.74 -0.40
N LEU A 237 -25.35 -15.53 -1.48
CA LEU A 237 -26.05 -16.82 -1.56
C LEU A 237 -25.59 -17.79 -0.48
N THR A 238 -24.29 -17.88 -0.19
CA THR A 238 -23.77 -18.74 0.90
C THR A 238 -24.29 -18.29 2.26
N VAL A 239 -24.36 -16.99 2.52
CA VAL A 239 -24.93 -16.48 3.78
C VAL A 239 -26.43 -16.78 3.87
N GLN A 240 -27.17 -16.72 2.77
CA GLN A 240 -28.60 -17.05 2.76
C GLN A 240 -28.88 -18.54 2.97
N THR A 241 -27.99 -19.41 2.49
CA THR A 241 -28.18 -20.88 2.57
C THR A 241 -27.61 -21.49 3.85
N HIS A 242 -26.51 -20.96 4.38
CA HIS A 242 -25.77 -21.52 5.52
C HIS A 242 -25.61 -20.50 6.66
N GLY A 243 -26.47 -19.48 6.73
CA GLY A 243 -26.33 -18.29 7.56
C GLY A 243 -26.14 -18.53 9.05
N THR A 244 -24.90 -18.77 9.48
CA THR A 244 -24.54 -18.65 10.88
C THR A 244 -24.55 -17.17 11.31
N PRO A 245 -24.76 -16.86 12.60
CA PRO A 245 -24.72 -15.48 13.08
C PRO A 245 -23.44 -14.72 12.67
N GLU A 246 -22.29 -15.42 12.63
CA GLU A 246 -20.99 -14.86 12.24
C GLU A 246 -20.96 -14.48 10.76
N LEU A 247 -21.50 -15.32 9.87
CA LEU A 247 -21.57 -15.04 8.42
C LEU A 247 -22.52 -13.88 8.14
N VAL A 248 -23.65 -13.79 8.83
CA VAL A 248 -24.58 -12.65 8.74
C VAL A 248 -23.91 -11.37 9.23
N ALA A 249 -23.17 -11.42 10.33
CA ALA A 249 -22.41 -10.29 10.84
C ALA A 249 -21.32 -9.85 9.86
N TYR A 250 -20.59 -10.80 9.23
CA TYR A 250 -19.63 -10.54 8.17
C TYR A 250 -20.26 -9.79 6.99
N GLN A 251 -21.36 -10.30 6.46
CA GLN A 251 -22.08 -9.69 5.33
C GLN A 251 -22.53 -8.26 5.67
N ASN A 252 -23.16 -8.07 6.81
CA ASN A 252 -23.65 -6.76 7.24
C ASN A 252 -22.50 -5.75 7.41
N ASN A 253 -21.38 -6.18 7.98
CA ASN A 253 -20.20 -5.31 8.14
C ASN A 253 -19.67 -4.87 6.78
N ILE A 254 -19.42 -5.81 5.86
CA ILE A 254 -18.77 -5.47 4.59
C ILE A 254 -19.69 -4.67 3.65
N LEU A 255 -20.98 -4.94 3.64
CA LEU A 255 -21.94 -4.26 2.76
C LEU A 255 -22.37 -2.88 3.28
N PHE A 256 -22.60 -2.74 4.58
CA PHE A 256 -23.20 -1.52 5.14
C PHE A 256 -22.17 -0.68 5.91
N LYS A 257 -21.45 -1.27 6.86
CA LYS A 257 -20.53 -0.54 7.73
C LYS A 257 -19.30 -0.03 6.96
N GLN A 258 -18.67 -0.88 6.15
CA GLN A 258 -17.47 -0.49 5.39
C GLN A 258 -17.78 0.32 4.13
N THR A 259 -18.97 0.20 3.56
CA THR A 259 -19.35 0.87 2.31
C THR A 259 -20.11 2.17 2.54
N GLY A 260 -21.01 2.23 3.50
CA GLY A 260 -21.85 3.40 3.77
C GLY A 260 -21.41 4.22 4.98
N GLU A 261 -21.44 3.63 6.18
CA GLU A 261 -21.19 4.35 7.43
C GLU A 261 -19.79 4.96 7.50
N ARG A 262 -18.78 4.26 6.95
CA ARG A 262 -17.39 4.73 6.98
C ARG A 262 -17.16 6.03 6.21
N TYR A 263 -17.96 6.31 5.16
CA TYR A 263 -17.85 7.55 4.38
C TYR A 263 -18.59 8.71 5.04
N VAL A 264 -19.66 8.44 5.78
CA VAL A 264 -20.51 9.46 6.42
C VAL A 264 -20.09 9.73 7.86
N ASN A 265 -19.84 8.68 8.64
CA ASN A 265 -19.53 8.74 10.07
C ASN A 265 -18.20 8.03 10.36
N ALA A 266 -17.09 8.60 9.86
CA ALA A 266 -15.77 8.04 10.19
C ALA A 266 -15.45 8.25 11.68
N TRP A 267 -15.14 7.16 12.38
CA TRP A 267 -14.72 7.18 13.79
C TRP A 267 -13.20 7.13 13.99
N HIS A 268 -12.43 6.93 12.90
CA HIS A 268 -10.97 6.92 12.92
C HIS A 268 -10.39 7.87 11.88
N HIS A 269 -9.17 8.39 12.14
CA HIS A 269 -8.40 9.25 11.23
C HIS A 269 -9.13 10.54 10.83
N ILE A 270 -9.92 11.14 11.72
CA ILE A 270 -10.61 12.41 11.46
C ILE A 270 -9.56 13.51 11.23
N LYS A 271 -9.61 14.15 10.07
CA LYS A 271 -8.71 15.22 9.65
C LYS A 271 -9.51 16.34 8.97
N PRO A 272 -9.02 17.61 9.04
CA PRO A 272 -9.69 18.74 8.41
C PRO A 272 -9.78 18.59 6.89
N TRP A 273 -10.70 19.31 6.23
CA TRP A 273 -10.93 19.23 4.79
C TRP A 273 -9.69 19.58 3.94
N TYR A 274 -8.86 20.50 4.43
CA TYR A 274 -7.63 20.94 3.77
C TYR A 274 -6.42 20.00 3.96
N PHE A 275 -6.57 18.91 4.67
CA PHE A 275 -5.48 17.97 5.04
C PHE A 275 -4.64 17.53 3.84
N PHE A 276 -5.29 17.14 2.74
CA PHE A 276 -4.53 16.68 1.57
C PHE A 276 -3.72 17.80 0.93
N VAL A 277 -4.30 19.00 0.82
CA VAL A 277 -3.65 20.13 0.15
C VAL A 277 -2.44 20.64 0.93
N LEU A 278 -2.53 20.74 2.25
CA LEU A 278 -1.47 21.31 3.07
C LEU A 278 -0.49 20.28 3.64
N SER A 279 -0.98 19.07 3.97
CA SER A 279 -0.16 18.08 4.69
C SER A 279 0.33 16.93 3.82
N VAL A 280 -0.30 16.64 2.68
CA VAL A 280 0.07 15.48 1.85
C VAL A 280 0.71 15.90 0.54
N ILE A 281 0.01 16.71 -0.27
CA ILE A 281 0.45 17.10 -1.61
C ILE A 281 1.86 17.74 -1.63
N PRO A 282 2.21 18.70 -0.75
CA PRO A 282 3.52 19.34 -0.81
C PRO A 282 4.69 18.38 -0.71
N TRP A 283 4.57 17.35 0.12
CA TRP A 283 5.64 16.42 0.45
C TRP A 283 5.57 15.10 -0.32
N MET A 284 4.38 14.50 -0.34
CA MET A 284 4.20 13.15 -0.92
C MET A 284 4.17 13.18 -2.45
N TRP A 285 3.75 14.30 -3.06
CA TRP A 285 3.74 14.49 -4.52
C TRP A 285 4.95 15.30 -5.02
N PHE A 286 5.95 15.53 -4.16
CA PHE A 286 7.22 16.10 -4.61
C PHE A 286 7.89 15.16 -5.64
N PRO A 287 8.47 15.66 -6.74
CA PRO A 287 8.70 17.06 -7.09
C PRO A 287 7.55 17.75 -7.85
N ILE A 288 6.45 17.03 -8.17
CA ILE A 288 5.35 17.58 -8.99
C ILE A 288 4.73 18.82 -8.31
N SER A 289 4.52 18.79 -6.99
CA SER A 289 4.01 19.93 -6.22
C SER A 289 4.88 21.19 -6.41
N LEU A 290 6.19 21.05 -6.34
CA LEU A 290 7.12 22.16 -6.58
C LEU A 290 7.12 22.58 -8.06
N LEU A 291 6.99 21.65 -9.01
CA LEU A 291 6.90 21.94 -10.43
C LEU A 291 5.65 22.77 -10.78
N VAL A 292 4.52 22.54 -10.13
CA VAL A 292 3.32 23.36 -10.31
C VAL A 292 3.60 24.81 -9.92
N VAL A 293 4.23 25.03 -8.77
CA VAL A 293 4.58 26.36 -8.29
C VAL A 293 5.65 27.02 -9.19
N ALA A 294 6.72 26.28 -9.48
CA ALA A 294 7.83 26.80 -10.25
C ALA A 294 7.43 27.22 -11.67
N TYR A 295 6.54 26.49 -12.30
CA TYR A 295 6.17 26.68 -13.70
C TYR A 295 4.71 27.13 -13.86
N TRP A 296 4.16 27.86 -12.89
CA TRP A 296 2.75 28.29 -12.85
C TRP A 296 2.26 28.95 -14.15
N LYS A 297 3.07 29.84 -14.75
CA LYS A 297 2.69 30.52 -16.00
C LYS A 297 2.51 29.52 -17.15
N GLN A 298 3.42 28.54 -17.26
CA GLN A 298 3.34 27.47 -18.26
C GLN A 298 2.12 26.57 -18.04
N TRP A 299 1.80 26.26 -16.80
CA TRP A 299 0.58 25.51 -16.46
C TRP A 299 -0.66 26.26 -16.95
N VAL A 300 -0.81 27.53 -16.61
CA VAL A 300 -1.98 28.33 -17.03
C VAL A 300 -2.07 28.41 -18.55
N GLN A 301 -0.97 28.63 -19.26
CA GLN A 301 -0.94 28.71 -20.71
C GLN A 301 -1.31 27.37 -21.36
N LYS A 302 -0.72 26.29 -20.91
CA LYS A 302 -0.95 24.94 -21.48
C LYS A 302 -2.34 24.41 -21.19
N VAL A 303 -2.88 24.63 -19.99
CA VAL A 303 -4.27 24.26 -19.63
C VAL A 303 -5.29 24.97 -20.53
N LYS A 304 -5.04 26.25 -20.89
CA LYS A 304 -5.91 27.00 -21.82
C LYS A 304 -5.75 26.51 -23.26
N ALA A 305 -4.55 26.11 -23.66
CA ALA A 305 -4.25 25.69 -25.05
C ALA A 305 -4.62 24.23 -25.33
N ASP A 306 -4.51 23.34 -24.35
CA ASP A 306 -4.76 21.91 -24.49
C ASP A 306 -5.82 21.39 -23.51
N PRO A 307 -7.07 21.19 -23.96
CA PRO A 307 -8.13 20.64 -23.14
C PRO A 307 -7.84 19.27 -22.56
N THR A 308 -6.96 18.48 -23.15
CA THR A 308 -6.56 17.17 -22.58
C THR A 308 -5.92 17.35 -21.22
N ILE A 309 -5.03 18.33 -21.08
CA ILE A 309 -4.41 18.68 -19.79
C ILE A 309 -5.47 19.12 -18.78
N ALA A 310 -6.43 19.97 -19.22
CA ALA A 310 -7.51 20.43 -18.37
C ALA A 310 -8.42 19.27 -17.89
N ILE A 311 -8.75 18.32 -18.77
CA ILE A 311 -9.55 17.13 -18.42
C ILE A 311 -8.86 16.33 -17.33
N LEU A 312 -7.55 16.04 -17.48
CA LEU A 312 -6.79 15.31 -16.47
C LEU A 312 -6.75 16.05 -15.13
N LEU A 313 -6.52 17.37 -15.13
CA LEU A 313 -6.44 18.15 -13.90
C LEU A 313 -7.78 18.32 -13.20
N ILE A 314 -8.88 18.48 -13.95
CA ILE A 314 -10.23 18.52 -13.37
C ILE A 314 -10.53 17.18 -12.69
N TRP A 315 -10.20 16.05 -13.32
CA TRP A 315 -10.37 14.75 -12.69
C TRP A 315 -9.52 14.60 -11.42
N VAL A 316 -8.24 15.00 -11.46
CA VAL A 316 -7.37 15.03 -10.25
C VAL A 316 -8.01 15.85 -9.14
N ALA A 317 -8.51 17.06 -9.46
CA ALA A 317 -9.18 17.92 -8.49
C ALA A 317 -10.46 17.27 -7.93
N LEU A 318 -11.26 16.59 -8.77
CA LEU A 318 -12.47 15.88 -8.33
C LEU A 318 -12.12 14.73 -7.38
N VAL A 319 -11.04 13.97 -7.63
CA VAL A 319 -10.59 12.91 -6.73
C VAL A 319 -10.13 13.48 -5.38
N VAL A 320 -9.32 14.55 -5.39
CA VAL A 320 -8.88 15.21 -4.16
C VAL A 320 -10.07 15.78 -3.40
N LEU A 321 -11.02 16.40 -4.08
CA LEU A 321 -12.25 16.95 -3.49
C LEU A 321 -13.10 15.83 -2.86
N PHE A 322 -13.31 14.72 -3.58
CA PHE A 322 -14.07 13.57 -3.10
C PHE A 322 -13.55 13.08 -1.74
N PHE A 323 -12.24 12.87 -1.62
CA PHE A 323 -11.66 12.43 -0.35
C PHE A 323 -11.56 13.56 0.69
N SER A 324 -11.55 14.83 0.29
CA SER A 324 -11.52 15.97 1.21
C SER A 324 -12.86 16.17 1.94
N ILE A 325 -13.97 15.78 1.32
CA ILE A 325 -15.32 15.83 1.92
C ILE A 325 -15.47 14.78 3.02
N SER A 326 -14.92 13.56 2.83
CA SER A 326 -14.99 12.51 3.85
C SER A 326 -14.25 12.92 5.13
N PRO A 327 -14.82 12.69 6.33
CA PRO A 327 -14.15 13.00 7.62
C PRO A 327 -12.87 12.20 7.83
N GLY A 328 -12.89 10.90 7.55
CA GLY A 328 -11.73 10.00 7.72
C GLY A 328 -10.75 10.10 6.57
N LYS A 329 -9.50 10.52 6.83
CA LYS A 329 -8.48 10.75 5.81
C LYS A 329 -7.16 10.07 6.17
N ARG A 330 -6.61 9.29 5.19
CA ARG A 330 -5.23 8.78 5.23
C ARG A 330 -4.46 9.34 4.03
N ASN A 331 -3.16 9.55 4.20
CA ASN A 331 -2.28 10.13 3.16
C ASN A 331 -2.42 9.41 1.80
N VAL A 332 -2.66 8.10 1.82
CA VAL A 332 -2.71 7.24 0.64
C VAL A 332 -4.01 7.37 -0.18
N TYR A 333 -5.07 8.02 0.34
CA TYR A 333 -6.35 8.07 -0.35
C TYR A 333 -6.31 8.82 -1.67
N ILE A 334 -5.45 9.84 -1.80
CA ILE A 334 -5.29 10.60 -3.04
C ILE A 334 -4.24 10.02 -4.01
N LEU A 335 -3.61 8.91 -3.65
CA LEU A 335 -2.64 8.20 -4.52
C LEU A 335 -3.18 7.92 -5.93
N PRO A 336 -4.46 7.50 -6.12
CA PRO A 336 -5.01 7.23 -7.45
C PRO A 336 -4.96 8.42 -8.43
N ALA A 337 -4.92 9.65 -7.93
CA ALA A 337 -4.85 10.86 -8.76
C ALA A 337 -3.45 11.08 -9.38
N LEU A 338 -2.41 10.49 -8.79
CA LEU A 338 -1.02 10.78 -9.13
C LEU A 338 -0.63 10.37 -10.56
N PRO A 339 -1.04 9.23 -11.14
CA PRO A 339 -0.70 8.87 -12.52
C PRO A 339 -1.19 9.90 -13.54
N MET A 340 -2.42 10.40 -13.39
CA MET A 340 -2.97 11.41 -14.29
C MET A 340 -2.34 12.79 -14.07
N LEU A 341 -1.95 13.12 -12.85
CA LEU A 341 -1.20 14.33 -12.54
C LEU A 341 0.21 14.29 -13.16
N ALA A 342 0.91 13.15 -13.11
CA ALA A 342 2.23 12.97 -13.73
C ALA A 342 2.15 13.14 -15.26
N LEU A 343 1.09 12.61 -15.89
CA LEU A 343 0.80 12.85 -17.31
C LEU A 343 0.62 14.33 -17.64
N ALA A 344 -0.22 15.03 -16.89
CA ALA A 344 -0.47 16.45 -17.07
C ALA A 344 0.82 17.27 -16.87
N ALA A 345 1.60 16.98 -15.82
CA ALA A 345 2.86 17.64 -15.52
C ALA A 345 3.87 17.45 -16.66
N SER A 346 4.00 16.24 -17.16
CA SER A 346 4.89 15.96 -18.28
C SER A 346 4.45 16.69 -19.57
N ALA A 347 3.16 16.71 -19.88
CA ALA A 347 2.62 17.42 -21.05
C ALA A 347 2.87 18.93 -20.97
N VAL A 348 2.78 19.52 -19.78
CA VAL A 348 3.08 20.93 -19.55
C VAL A 348 4.56 21.24 -19.71
N LEU A 349 5.43 20.39 -19.17
CA LEU A 349 6.85 20.70 -19.00
C LEU A 349 7.74 20.19 -20.14
N THR A 350 7.29 19.22 -20.94
CA THR A 350 8.09 18.71 -22.06
C THR A 350 8.32 19.81 -23.09
N GLY A 351 9.59 20.13 -23.33
CA GLY A 351 10.04 21.22 -24.23
C GLY A 351 10.16 22.59 -23.55
N VAL A 352 9.87 22.70 -22.24
CA VAL A 352 10.09 23.92 -21.46
C VAL A 352 11.53 23.93 -20.94
N ALA A 353 12.23 25.03 -21.11
CA ALA A 353 13.57 25.19 -20.59
C ALA A 353 13.58 25.21 -19.06
N PRO A 354 14.53 24.51 -18.42
CA PRO A 354 14.64 24.50 -16.97
C PRO A 354 14.95 25.90 -16.41
N LYS A 355 14.26 26.28 -15.33
CA LYS A 355 14.54 27.52 -14.63
C LYS A 355 15.77 27.38 -13.74
N VAL A 356 16.72 28.28 -13.88
CA VAL A 356 18.00 28.26 -13.16
C VAL A 356 17.81 28.18 -11.64
N TRP A 357 16.86 28.96 -11.08
CA TRP A 357 16.61 28.93 -9.66
C TRP A 357 16.05 27.58 -9.18
N PHE A 358 15.18 26.93 -9.99
CA PHE A 358 14.63 25.61 -9.70
C PHE A 358 15.74 24.55 -9.69
N GLU A 359 16.62 24.57 -10.71
CA GLU A 359 17.78 23.67 -10.79
C GLU A 359 18.71 23.82 -9.58
N LYS A 360 19.00 25.07 -9.19
CA LYS A 360 19.83 25.35 -8.00
C LYS A 360 19.16 24.90 -6.71
N LEU A 361 17.86 25.19 -6.54
CA LEU A 361 17.09 24.82 -5.34
C LEU A 361 17.05 23.29 -5.17
N VAL A 362 16.62 22.56 -6.19
CA VAL A 362 16.50 21.10 -6.10
C VAL A 362 17.88 20.44 -5.97
N SER A 363 18.88 20.90 -6.73
CA SER A 363 20.24 20.39 -6.57
C SER A 363 20.79 20.67 -5.17
N GLY A 364 20.61 21.88 -4.64
CA GLY A 364 21.03 22.24 -3.28
C GLY A 364 20.33 21.38 -2.21
N LEU A 365 19.02 21.14 -2.38
CA LEU A 365 18.27 20.24 -1.50
C LEU A 365 18.83 18.81 -1.53
N LEU A 366 19.18 18.29 -2.71
CA LEU A 366 19.78 16.96 -2.83
C LEU A 366 21.14 16.87 -2.13
N TRP A 367 22.02 17.90 -2.28
CA TRP A 367 23.28 17.97 -1.54
C TRP A 367 23.07 18.06 -0.05
N PHE A 368 22.11 18.86 0.42
CA PHE A 368 21.75 18.98 1.81
C PHE A 368 21.24 17.65 2.39
N LEU A 369 20.30 16.98 1.71
CA LEU A 369 19.79 15.68 2.14
C LEU A 369 20.88 14.61 2.20
N GLY A 370 21.80 14.57 1.23
CA GLY A 370 22.97 13.69 1.29
C GLY A 370 23.83 13.95 2.52
N GLY A 371 24.03 15.23 2.89
CA GLY A 371 24.71 15.62 4.12
C GLY A 371 24.00 15.17 5.38
N VAL A 372 22.68 15.30 5.42
CA VAL A 372 21.85 14.82 6.56
C VAL A 372 21.98 13.30 6.71
N VAL A 373 21.90 12.55 5.61
CA VAL A 373 22.06 11.07 5.63
C VAL A 373 23.45 10.69 6.14
N LEU A 374 24.50 11.33 5.62
CA LEU A 374 25.88 11.06 6.06
C LEU A 374 26.08 11.40 7.55
N LEU A 375 25.57 12.56 7.99
CA LEU A 375 25.64 12.97 9.39
C LEU A 375 24.90 11.98 10.31
N ALA A 376 23.71 11.53 9.91
CA ALA A 376 22.96 10.52 10.66
C ALA A 376 23.76 9.21 10.79
N GLY A 377 24.46 8.79 9.73
CA GLY A 377 25.36 7.65 9.76
C GLY A 377 26.53 7.81 10.75
N VAL A 378 27.17 8.99 10.75
CA VAL A 378 28.24 9.29 11.71
C VAL A 378 27.72 9.29 13.15
N LEU A 379 26.56 9.95 13.39
CA LEU A 379 25.94 9.99 14.73
C LEU A 379 25.53 8.60 15.22
N ALA A 380 25.13 7.70 14.30
CA ALA A 380 24.85 6.31 14.65
C ALA A 380 26.12 5.55 15.08
N LEU A 381 27.23 5.68 14.34
CA LEU A 381 28.48 4.99 14.67
C LEU A 381 29.12 5.46 15.97
N ILE A 382 29.01 6.74 16.31
CA ILE A 382 29.49 7.26 17.59
C ILE A 382 28.51 7.06 18.75
N HIS A 383 27.40 6.36 18.51
CA HIS A 383 26.34 6.12 19.50
C HIS A 383 25.86 7.41 20.18
N HIS A 384 25.62 8.47 19.38
CA HIS A 384 25.25 9.78 19.93
C HIS A 384 23.98 9.65 20.79
N PRO A 385 23.97 10.17 22.05
CA PRO A 385 22.89 9.95 23.02
C PRO A 385 21.48 10.31 22.51
N ALA A 386 21.35 11.36 21.71
CA ALA A 386 20.06 11.75 21.14
C ALA A 386 19.51 10.69 20.15
N LEU A 387 20.39 10.04 19.37
CA LEU A 387 19.96 9.01 18.41
C LEU A 387 19.69 7.68 19.11
N VAL A 388 20.54 7.30 20.08
CA VAL A 388 20.32 6.13 20.94
C VAL A 388 18.96 6.25 21.63
N LYS A 389 18.68 7.39 22.29
CA LYS A 389 17.38 7.62 22.93
C LYS A 389 16.20 7.59 21.96
N ALA A 390 16.36 8.12 20.75
CA ALA A 390 15.29 8.14 19.74
C ALA A 390 14.98 6.75 19.16
N LEU A 391 15.93 5.83 19.20
CA LEU A 391 15.81 4.48 18.63
C LEU A 391 15.80 3.36 19.68
N ALA A 392 15.84 3.71 20.98
CA ALA A 392 15.86 2.74 22.09
C ALA A 392 14.72 1.72 22.06
N ASP A 393 13.53 2.14 21.60
CA ASP A 393 12.37 1.24 21.45
C ASP A 393 12.53 0.22 20.30
N TYR A 394 13.59 0.34 19.49
CA TYR A 394 13.77 -0.48 18.29
C TYR A 394 15.06 -1.30 18.30
N THR A 395 16.15 -0.75 18.78
CA THR A 395 17.46 -1.42 18.80
C THR A 395 18.43 -0.75 19.77
N ASP A 396 19.29 -1.57 20.36
CA ASP A 396 20.42 -1.13 21.17
C ASP A 396 21.71 -0.98 20.34
N ASP A 397 21.79 -1.63 19.17
CA ASP A 397 22.93 -1.53 18.26
C ASP A 397 22.61 -0.70 17.01
N LEU A 398 23.24 0.45 16.91
CA LEU A 398 23.13 1.38 15.76
C LEU A 398 24.26 1.21 14.74
N THR A 399 25.21 0.33 14.98
CA THR A 399 26.45 0.20 14.19
C THR A 399 26.15 -0.10 12.71
N GLY A 400 25.29 -1.08 12.46
CA GLY A 400 24.91 -1.46 11.11
C GLY A 400 24.14 -0.35 10.38
N ILE A 401 23.25 0.37 11.06
CA ILE A 401 22.53 1.53 10.51
C ILE A 401 23.53 2.63 10.16
N GLY A 402 24.54 2.84 11.02
CA GLY A 402 25.61 3.80 10.78
C GLY A 402 26.37 3.52 9.48
N TYR A 403 26.81 2.28 9.28
CA TYR A 403 27.52 1.88 8.05
C TYR A 403 26.63 2.04 6.81
N LEU A 404 25.38 1.63 6.87
CA LEU A 404 24.43 1.80 5.76
C LEU A 404 24.28 3.28 5.35
N PHE A 405 24.08 4.17 6.32
CA PHE A 405 23.87 5.59 6.07
C PHE A 405 25.14 6.30 5.61
N ILE A 406 26.32 5.91 6.10
CA ILE A 406 27.59 6.42 5.60
C ILE A 406 27.79 5.99 4.14
N LEU A 407 27.62 4.70 3.83
CA LEU A 407 27.76 4.22 2.45
C LEU A 407 26.77 4.93 1.53
N LEU A 408 25.50 5.02 1.94
CA LEU A 408 24.47 5.73 1.18
C LEU A 408 24.83 7.19 0.95
N GLY A 409 25.28 7.91 1.98
CA GLY A 409 25.67 9.32 1.89
C GLY A 409 26.89 9.53 0.97
N LEU A 410 27.92 8.70 1.08
CA LEU A 410 29.10 8.76 0.22
C LEU A 410 28.76 8.48 -1.24
N LEU A 411 28.03 7.42 -1.52
CA LEU A 411 27.58 7.10 -2.88
C LEU A 411 26.62 8.15 -3.43
N TRP A 412 25.77 8.74 -2.60
CA TRP A 412 24.89 9.85 -2.96
C TRP A 412 25.69 11.06 -3.45
N PHE A 413 26.72 11.48 -2.70
CA PHE A 413 27.60 12.57 -3.12
C PHE A 413 28.38 12.24 -4.38
N LEU A 414 28.92 11.02 -4.49
CA LEU A 414 29.60 10.57 -5.70
C LEU A 414 28.69 10.66 -6.93
N LEU A 415 27.45 10.16 -6.82
CA LEU A 415 26.49 10.20 -7.93
C LEU A 415 26.07 11.63 -8.28
N LEU A 416 25.87 12.51 -7.30
CA LEU A 416 25.61 13.93 -7.57
C LEU A 416 26.78 14.60 -8.27
N TRP A 417 28.01 14.26 -7.91
CA TRP A 417 29.21 14.79 -8.58
C TRP A 417 29.35 14.27 -10.02
N LEU A 418 29.15 12.98 -10.25
CA LEU A 418 29.13 12.38 -11.58
C LEU A 418 28.01 12.97 -12.46
N ALA A 419 26.83 13.15 -11.89
CA ALA A 419 25.67 13.71 -12.57
C ALA A 419 25.62 15.24 -12.57
N ARG A 420 26.71 15.95 -12.20
CA ARG A 420 26.69 17.42 -12.02
C ARG A 420 26.21 18.23 -13.23
N LYS A 421 26.39 17.69 -14.43
CA LYS A 421 25.95 18.31 -15.70
C LYS A 421 24.49 17.99 -16.06
N GLN A 422 23.84 17.06 -15.33
CA GLN A 422 22.48 16.66 -15.59
C GLN A 422 21.46 17.62 -14.92
N PHE A 423 20.22 17.61 -15.42
CA PHE A 423 19.12 18.36 -14.81
C PHE A 423 18.79 17.83 -13.40
N ALA A 424 18.26 18.69 -12.54
CA ALA A 424 17.98 18.38 -11.15
C ALA A 424 17.03 17.19 -10.96
N LEU A 425 16.01 17.04 -11.81
CA LEU A 425 15.10 15.88 -11.77
C LEU A 425 15.80 14.56 -12.12
N VAL A 426 16.78 14.60 -13.03
CA VAL A 426 17.60 13.41 -13.36
C VAL A 426 18.49 13.03 -12.18
N LYS A 427 19.15 14.02 -11.56
CA LYS A 427 19.93 13.81 -10.32
C LYS A 427 19.06 13.20 -9.24
N MET A 428 17.86 13.73 -9.03
CA MET A 428 16.89 13.21 -8.08
C MET A 428 16.53 11.75 -8.39
N GLY A 429 16.27 11.41 -9.65
CA GLY A 429 15.99 10.03 -10.07
C GLY A 429 17.13 9.07 -9.76
N ILE A 430 18.37 9.46 -10.05
CA ILE A 430 19.57 8.65 -9.81
C ILE A 430 19.77 8.39 -8.31
N VAL A 431 19.72 9.42 -7.47
CA VAL A 431 19.92 9.25 -6.03
C VAL A 431 18.75 8.55 -5.34
N SER A 432 17.52 8.75 -5.83
CA SER A 432 16.36 8.00 -5.35
C SER A 432 16.47 6.51 -5.68
N ALA A 433 16.90 6.15 -6.88
CA ALA A 433 17.13 4.77 -7.28
C ALA A 433 18.19 4.10 -6.39
N LEU A 434 19.33 4.77 -6.16
CA LEU A 434 20.37 4.29 -5.23
C LEU A 434 19.79 4.07 -3.83
N GLY A 435 19.08 5.08 -3.29
CA GLY A 435 18.47 4.99 -1.96
C GLY A 435 17.53 3.79 -1.85
N TRP A 436 16.66 3.59 -2.85
CA TRP A 436 15.75 2.45 -2.86
C TRP A 436 16.46 1.11 -3.00
N VAL A 437 17.54 1.01 -3.79
CA VAL A 437 18.32 -0.23 -3.89
C VAL A 437 18.94 -0.58 -2.53
N LEU A 438 19.66 0.35 -1.90
CA LEU A 438 20.34 0.09 -0.63
C LEU A 438 19.36 -0.15 0.52
N ILE A 439 18.28 0.65 0.62
CA ILE A 439 17.28 0.47 1.68
C ILE A 439 16.49 -0.81 1.48
N SER A 440 16.11 -1.15 0.23
CA SER A 440 15.30 -2.35 -0.05
C SER A 440 16.09 -3.65 0.03
N THR A 441 17.42 -3.61 0.06
CA THR A 441 18.27 -4.79 0.25
C THR A 441 18.85 -4.80 1.66
N TRP A 442 19.94 -4.13 1.88
CA TRP A 442 20.61 -4.10 3.18
C TRP A 442 19.75 -3.48 4.30
N GLY A 443 19.10 -2.33 4.02
CA GLY A 443 18.22 -1.69 5.00
C GLY A 443 17.05 -2.59 5.42
N TYR A 444 16.43 -3.31 4.48
CA TYR A 444 15.34 -4.24 4.80
C TYR A 444 15.81 -5.37 5.71
N SER A 445 16.95 -6.00 5.41
CA SER A 445 17.48 -7.09 6.24
C SER A 445 17.76 -6.64 7.68
N MET A 446 18.27 -5.42 7.86
CA MET A 446 18.56 -4.88 9.20
C MET A 446 17.31 -4.46 9.95
N LEU A 447 16.36 -3.82 9.24
CA LEU A 447 15.14 -3.32 9.85
C LEU A 447 14.12 -4.44 10.14
N ASP A 448 14.28 -5.62 9.55
CA ASP A 448 13.31 -6.70 9.66
C ASP A 448 13.17 -7.19 11.11
N GLU A 449 14.27 -7.35 11.82
CA GLU A 449 14.26 -7.73 13.24
C GLU A 449 13.64 -6.66 14.13
N MET A 450 13.91 -5.38 13.83
CA MET A 450 13.36 -4.25 14.59
C MET A 450 11.85 -4.04 14.36
N ARG A 451 11.35 -4.47 13.20
CA ARG A 451 9.98 -4.20 12.75
C ARG A 451 9.02 -5.38 12.93
N THR A 452 9.52 -6.54 13.29
CA THR A 452 8.71 -7.76 13.42
C THR A 452 8.89 -8.39 14.81
N PRO A 453 7.92 -9.19 15.29
CA PRO A 453 8.07 -9.93 16.55
C PRO A 453 8.82 -11.25 16.37
N ARG A 454 9.56 -11.43 15.25
CA ARG A 454 10.19 -12.71 14.90
C ARG A 454 11.10 -13.24 16.00
N SER A 455 12.04 -12.42 16.45
CA SER A 455 13.03 -12.82 17.49
C SER A 455 12.33 -13.18 18.80
N LEU A 456 11.32 -12.39 19.21
CA LEU A 456 10.54 -12.67 20.41
C LEU A 456 9.76 -13.99 20.28
N MET A 457 9.11 -14.25 19.14
CA MET A 457 8.34 -15.47 18.94
C MET A 457 9.22 -16.72 18.88
N LEU A 458 10.41 -16.63 18.24
CA LEU A 458 11.39 -17.71 18.23
C LEU A 458 11.94 -17.98 19.64
N HIS A 459 12.31 -16.93 20.40
CA HIS A 459 12.75 -17.09 21.78
C HIS A 459 11.64 -17.68 22.67
N THR A 460 10.37 -17.31 22.45
CA THR A 460 9.25 -17.92 23.15
C THR A 460 9.17 -19.41 22.86
N ALA A 461 9.34 -19.83 21.59
CA ALA A 461 9.34 -21.23 21.22
C ALA A 461 10.52 -22.02 21.84
N GLU A 462 11.69 -21.39 21.96
CA GLU A 462 12.83 -22.02 22.66
C GLU A 462 12.55 -22.25 24.15
N VAL A 463 11.76 -21.37 24.78
CA VAL A 463 11.43 -21.45 26.21
C VAL A 463 10.36 -22.50 26.51
N ILE A 464 9.30 -22.56 25.67
CA ILE A 464 8.15 -23.44 25.95
C ILE A 464 8.04 -24.66 25.04
N GLY A 465 8.84 -24.72 23.97
CA GLY A 465 8.78 -25.75 22.92
C GLY A 465 7.81 -25.38 21.78
N GLU A 466 8.14 -25.83 20.56
CA GLU A 466 7.28 -25.58 19.38
C GLU A 466 5.93 -26.33 19.47
N ASP A 467 5.87 -27.44 20.20
CA ASP A 467 4.65 -28.24 20.38
C ASP A 467 3.68 -27.66 21.44
N ALA A 468 4.11 -26.62 22.17
CA ALA A 468 3.27 -25.93 23.15
C ALA A 468 2.17 -25.10 22.48
N GLU A 469 1.02 -24.99 23.14
CA GLU A 469 -0.08 -24.14 22.70
C GLU A 469 0.03 -22.75 23.35
N LEU A 470 0.15 -21.70 22.51
CA LEU A 470 0.31 -20.32 22.95
C LEU A 470 -0.99 -19.53 22.83
N GLY A 471 -1.48 -18.97 23.92
CA GLY A 471 -2.58 -18.02 23.94
C GLY A 471 -2.10 -16.58 23.72
N LEU A 472 -2.90 -15.77 23.05
CA LEU A 472 -2.63 -14.34 22.84
C LEU A 472 -3.78 -13.48 23.36
N VAL A 473 -3.47 -12.48 24.19
CA VAL A 473 -4.42 -11.47 24.69
C VAL A 473 -3.85 -10.08 24.43
N ASN A 474 -4.68 -9.14 24.03
CA ASN A 474 -4.31 -7.76 23.68
C ASN A 474 -3.16 -7.68 22.66
N PHE A 475 -3.26 -8.43 21.61
CA PHE A 475 -2.21 -8.67 20.61
C PHE A 475 -2.54 -8.02 19.25
N LYS A 476 -1.61 -8.16 18.32
CA LYS A 476 -1.77 -7.78 16.90
C LYS A 476 -1.50 -9.00 16.01
N GLU A 477 -2.04 -8.99 14.79
CA GLU A 477 -1.96 -10.09 13.83
C GLU A 477 -0.55 -10.60 13.52
N GLN A 478 0.49 -9.77 13.64
CA GLN A 478 1.87 -10.20 13.44
C GLN A 478 2.32 -11.26 14.46
N PHE A 479 1.77 -11.27 15.67
CA PHE A 479 2.12 -12.29 16.66
C PHE A 479 1.58 -13.68 16.29
N ILE A 480 0.46 -13.74 15.55
CA ILE A 480 0.00 -14.99 14.94
C ILE A 480 0.93 -15.35 13.78
N LEU A 481 1.07 -14.47 12.79
CA LEU A 481 1.79 -14.71 11.56
C LEU A 481 3.23 -15.23 11.79
N PHE A 482 3.90 -14.77 12.85
CA PHE A 482 5.29 -15.12 13.16
C PHE A 482 5.43 -16.22 14.22
N SER A 483 4.33 -16.85 14.67
CA SER A 483 4.41 -17.90 15.69
C SER A 483 4.82 -19.25 15.12
N PRO A 484 5.96 -19.82 15.52
CA PRO A 484 6.31 -21.19 15.17
C PRO A 484 5.47 -22.22 15.93
N MET A 485 4.80 -21.84 17.02
CA MET A 485 3.89 -22.65 17.83
C MET A 485 2.45 -22.51 17.34
N SER A 486 1.60 -23.47 17.70
CA SER A 486 0.15 -23.33 17.54
C SER A 486 -0.37 -22.20 18.42
N VAL A 487 -1.26 -21.36 17.89
CA VAL A 487 -1.78 -20.17 18.56
C VAL A 487 -3.28 -20.27 18.77
N THR A 488 -3.71 -19.89 19.97
CA THR A 488 -5.13 -19.63 20.29
C THR A 488 -5.32 -18.16 20.67
N HIS A 489 -6.33 -17.51 20.10
CA HIS A 489 -6.71 -16.16 20.50
C HIS A 489 -8.22 -16.04 20.78
N PHE A 490 -8.61 -14.96 21.46
CA PHE A 490 -9.92 -14.79 22.05
C PHE A 490 -10.68 -13.60 21.44
N SER A 491 -10.65 -13.52 20.11
CA SER A 491 -11.26 -12.51 19.23
C SER A 491 -10.54 -11.15 19.18
N TYR A 492 -10.36 -10.64 17.97
CA TYR A 492 -9.90 -9.26 17.71
C TYR A 492 -10.96 -8.21 18.03
N LEU A 493 -12.25 -8.63 18.13
CA LEU A 493 -13.38 -7.74 18.31
C LEU A 493 -13.84 -7.67 19.77
N ALA A 494 -13.41 -8.60 20.59
CA ALA A 494 -13.71 -8.64 22.02
C ALA A 494 -12.87 -7.60 22.79
N SER A 495 -13.43 -7.07 23.88
CA SER A 495 -12.67 -6.24 24.81
C SER A 495 -11.54 -7.05 25.47
N VAL A 496 -10.52 -6.36 25.98
CA VAL A 496 -9.38 -7.04 26.64
C VAL A 496 -9.86 -7.85 27.83
N GLU A 497 -10.83 -7.36 28.58
CA GLU A 497 -11.43 -8.05 29.73
C GLU A 497 -12.14 -9.35 29.29
N GLU A 498 -12.81 -9.34 28.14
CA GLU A 498 -13.49 -10.54 27.63
C GLU A 498 -12.48 -11.54 27.06
N GLN A 499 -11.42 -11.04 26.38
CA GLN A 499 -10.30 -11.89 25.94
C GLN A 499 -9.62 -12.56 27.14
N GLU A 500 -9.35 -11.81 28.21
CA GLU A 500 -8.74 -12.29 29.44
C GLU A 500 -9.55 -13.41 30.10
N ARG A 501 -10.88 -13.23 30.23
CA ARG A 501 -11.78 -14.23 30.83
C ARG A 501 -11.79 -15.54 30.04
N ASN A 502 -11.83 -15.44 28.72
CA ASN A 502 -11.73 -16.60 27.83
C ASN A 502 -10.36 -17.29 27.93
N ALA A 503 -9.26 -16.50 27.99
CA ALA A 503 -7.91 -17.02 28.17
C ALA A 503 -7.74 -17.76 29.52
N TRP A 504 -8.31 -17.20 30.59
CA TRP A 504 -8.24 -17.80 31.91
C TRP A 504 -8.96 -19.15 31.94
N GLN A 505 -10.18 -19.26 31.39
CA GLN A 505 -10.90 -20.52 31.28
C GLN A 505 -10.13 -21.54 30.43
N TRP A 506 -9.58 -21.11 29.29
CA TRP A 506 -8.79 -21.94 28.38
C TRP A 506 -7.51 -22.49 29.03
N MET A 507 -6.79 -21.69 29.81
CA MET A 507 -5.59 -22.15 30.52
C MET A 507 -5.89 -23.15 31.65
N GLN A 508 -7.07 -23.11 32.27
CA GLN A 508 -7.48 -24.10 33.30
C GLN A 508 -7.65 -25.50 32.73
N GLU A 509 -8.01 -25.63 31.46
CA GLU A 509 -8.21 -26.94 30.81
C GLU A 509 -6.93 -27.74 30.65
N ASN A 510 -5.77 -27.07 30.51
CA ASN A 510 -4.48 -27.71 30.31
C ASN A 510 -3.32 -26.86 30.89
N LYS A 511 -2.58 -27.43 31.83
CA LYS A 511 -1.45 -26.77 32.50
C LYS A 511 -0.22 -26.54 31.60
N GLN A 512 -0.17 -27.16 30.42
CA GLN A 512 0.91 -26.97 29.42
C GLN A 512 0.63 -25.83 28.43
N ARG A 513 -0.39 -25.01 28.70
CA ARG A 513 -0.73 -23.84 27.94
C ARG A 513 -0.05 -22.61 28.54
N TYR A 514 0.35 -21.71 27.67
CA TYR A 514 1.02 -20.47 28.01
C TYR A 514 0.26 -19.28 27.40
N LEU A 515 0.37 -18.12 28.02
CA LEU A 515 -0.28 -16.90 27.55
C LEU A 515 0.77 -15.79 27.36
N LEU A 516 0.82 -15.20 26.18
CA LEU A 516 1.69 -14.06 25.87
C LEU A 516 0.88 -12.76 25.89
N VAL A 517 1.29 -11.81 26.72
CA VAL A 517 0.60 -10.53 26.93
C VAL A 517 1.60 -9.37 26.96
N PRO A 518 1.20 -8.15 26.55
CA PRO A 518 2.05 -6.97 26.76
C PRO A 518 2.14 -6.62 28.26
N SER A 519 3.31 -6.19 28.74
CA SER A 519 3.55 -5.87 30.16
C SER A 519 2.64 -4.77 30.71
N GLY A 520 2.19 -3.85 29.82
CA GLY A 520 1.24 -2.78 30.14
C GLY A 520 -0.23 -3.20 30.12
N ALA A 521 -0.55 -4.48 29.93
CA ALA A 521 -1.94 -4.94 29.98
C ALA A 521 -2.46 -4.92 31.42
N GLU A 522 -3.65 -4.35 31.61
CA GLU A 522 -4.35 -4.41 32.90
C GLU A 522 -5.21 -5.67 32.92
N LEU A 523 -4.69 -6.76 33.51
CA LEU A 523 -5.37 -8.04 33.63
C LEU A 523 -5.79 -8.32 35.07
N SER A 524 -7.07 -8.60 35.26
CA SER A 524 -7.65 -8.89 36.59
C SER A 524 -7.51 -10.36 37.01
N CYS A 525 -7.45 -11.27 36.03
CA CYS A 525 -7.46 -12.73 36.22
C CYS A 525 -6.05 -13.36 36.26
N PHE A 526 -5.01 -12.58 36.01
CA PHE A 526 -3.62 -13.03 35.96
C PHE A 526 -2.71 -12.18 36.84
N ASP A 527 -1.62 -12.76 37.34
CA ASP A 527 -0.53 -12.03 37.97
C ASP A 527 0.61 -11.80 36.96
N ILE A 528 0.56 -10.67 36.25
CA ILE A 528 1.54 -10.32 35.21
C ILE A 528 2.96 -10.19 35.82
N LYS A 529 3.08 -9.77 37.08
CA LYS A 529 4.38 -9.56 37.74
C LYS A 529 5.14 -10.86 37.99
N GLY A 530 4.42 -11.97 38.14
CA GLY A 530 5.01 -13.31 38.28
C GLY A 530 5.52 -13.90 36.97
N GLY A 531 5.07 -13.37 35.83
CA GLY A 531 5.40 -13.89 34.51
C GLY A 531 6.84 -13.65 34.09
N LYS A 532 7.30 -14.41 33.07
CA LYS A 532 8.63 -14.32 32.49
C LYS A 532 8.68 -13.27 31.37
N SER A 533 9.58 -12.28 31.48
CA SER A 533 9.83 -11.33 30.38
C SER A 533 10.44 -12.04 29.17
N MET A 534 9.85 -11.85 28.01
CA MET A 534 10.31 -12.40 26.72
C MET A 534 11.06 -11.35 25.88
N GLY A 535 11.10 -10.09 26.34
CA GLY A 535 11.77 -8.97 25.69
C GLY A 535 10.81 -8.03 24.96
N MET A 536 11.41 -7.13 24.18
CA MET A 536 10.69 -6.06 23.47
C MET A 536 10.26 -6.51 22.07
N ALA A 537 9.01 -6.25 21.72
CA ALA A 537 8.54 -6.32 20.34
C ALA A 537 7.40 -5.31 20.13
N HIS A 538 7.43 -4.62 18.98
CA HIS A 538 6.41 -3.66 18.61
C HIS A 538 6.21 -2.53 19.64
N ARG A 539 7.29 -2.08 20.29
CA ARG A 539 7.36 -1.02 21.33
C ARG A 539 6.78 -1.40 22.69
N ASP A 540 6.39 -2.65 22.88
CA ASP A 540 5.92 -3.17 24.16
C ASP A 540 6.85 -4.27 24.65
N GLU A 541 7.03 -4.36 25.95
CA GLU A 541 7.62 -5.53 26.58
C GLU A 541 6.57 -6.62 26.69
N TRP A 542 6.93 -7.85 26.40
CA TRP A 542 6.01 -9.00 26.38
C TRP A 542 6.33 -9.97 27.49
N ILE A 543 5.28 -10.38 28.20
CA ILE A 543 5.35 -11.27 29.36
C ILE A 543 4.68 -12.60 29.01
N LEU A 544 5.37 -13.69 29.29
CA LEU A 544 4.85 -15.05 29.18
C LEU A 544 4.34 -15.49 30.53
N LEU A 545 3.06 -15.90 30.56
CA LEU A 545 2.38 -16.42 31.74
C LEU A 545 2.14 -17.93 31.57
N SER A 546 2.27 -18.67 32.64
CA SER A 546 1.97 -20.10 32.76
C SER A 546 0.76 -20.33 33.69
N ALA A 547 0.47 -21.56 33.99
CA ALA A 547 -0.59 -21.91 34.95
C ALA A 547 -0.32 -21.38 36.38
N THR A 548 0.93 -21.02 36.72
CA THR A 548 1.31 -20.50 38.05
C THR A 548 0.83 -19.07 38.28
N GLU A 549 0.67 -18.28 37.22
CA GLU A 549 0.22 -16.90 37.24
C GLU A 549 -1.31 -16.74 37.17
N LEU A 550 -2.06 -17.84 37.11
CA LEU A 550 -3.52 -17.82 37.18
C LEU A 550 -3.99 -17.44 38.59
N LYS A 551 -4.82 -16.42 38.69
CA LYS A 551 -5.53 -16.13 39.96
C LYS A 551 -6.62 -17.16 40.23
N SER A 552 -6.90 -17.38 41.49
CA SER A 552 -7.86 -18.40 41.94
C SER A 552 -9.30 -18.14 41.49
N GLN A 553 -9.65 -16.90 41.19
CA GLN A 553 -10.99 -16.49 40.76
C GLN A 553 -10.89 -15.51 39.58
N CYS A 554 -11.73 -15.73 38.59
CA CYS A 554 -12.01 -14.84 37.48
C CYS A 554 -13.48 -14.90 37.12
N GLU A 555 -14.05 -13.81 36.64
CA GLU A 555 -15.41 -13.81 36.14
C GLU A 555 -15.53 -14.69 34.90
N LYS A 556 -16.64 -15.38 34.74
CA LYS A 556 -16.91 -16.17 33.54
C LYS A 556 -17.07 -15.26 32.33
N PRO A 557 -16.57 -15.66 31.13
CA PRO A 557 -16.80 -14.92 29.90
C PRO A 557 -18.29 -14.83 29.59
N LYS A 558 -18.75 -13.69 29.09
CA LYS A 558 -20.13 -13.48 28.63
C LYS A 558 -20.40 -14.24 27.34
N ARG A 559 -19.39 -14.39 26.52
CA ARG A 559 -19.40 -15.14 25.27
C ARG A 559 -18.11 -15.91 25.13
N GLU A 560 -18.20 -17.16 24.71
CA GLU A 560 -17.03 -17.98 24.42
C GLU A 560 -16.42 -17.57 23.08
N TYR A 561 -15.13 -17.21 23.10
CA TYR A 561 -14.32 -16.91 21.95
C TYR A 561 -13.06 -17.78 21.99
N ARG A 562 -12.88 -18.60 20.97
CA ARG A 562 -11.70 -19.44 20.86
C ARG A 562 -11.40 -19.68 19.39
N TYR A 563 -10.31 -19.09 18.91
CA TYR A 563 -9.85 -19.21 17.53
C TYR A 563 -8.46 -19.80 17.52
N PHE A 564 -8.32 -20.95 16.88
CA PHE A 564 -7.09 -21.74 16.84
C PHE A 564 -6.45 -21.67 15.45
N THR A 565 -5.12 -21.52 15.39
CA THR A 565 -4.32 -21.55 14.17
C THR A 565 -3.11 -22.46 14.39
N ASP A 566 -2.97 -23.50 13.56
CA ASP A 566 -1.91 -24.47 13.67
C ASP A 566 -0.60 -23.93 13.06
N HIS A 567 0.43 -23.71 13.88
CA HIS A 567 1.81 -23.29 13.52
C HIS A 567 1.86 -22.26 12.39
N PRO A 568 1.27 -21.08 12.54
CA PRO A 568 1.13 -20.11 11.44
C PRO A 568 2.47 -19.59 10.91
N GLY A 569 3.52 -19.62 11.71
CA GLY A 569 4.87 -19.21 11.36
C GLY A 569 5.74 -20.25 10.62
N ARG A 570 5.18 -21.38 10.17
CA ARG A 570 5.94 -22.42 9.40
C ARG A 570 6.67 -21.84 8.20
N TRP A 571 6.11 -20.82 7.54
CA TRP A 571 6.73 -20.11 6.42
C TRP A 571 8.07 -19.44 6.75
N LEU A 572 8.40 -19.25 8.02
CA LEU A 572 9.69 -18.69 8.45
C LEU A 572 10.87 -19.66 8.20
N LYS A 573 10.57 -20.94 8.03
CA LYS A 573 11.54 -22.03 7.75
C LYS A 573 11.70 -22.27 6.23
N GLU A 574 10.81 -21.65 5.40
CA GLU A 574 10.88 -21.68 3.93
C GLU A 574 11.83 -20.58 3.41
#